data_f604d835be5808c997661abb1cc05dcc
#
_entry.id   f604d835be5808c997661abb1cc05dcc
#
_cell.length_a   1.000
_cell.length_b   1.000
_cell.length_c   1.000
_cell.angle_alpha   90.00
_cell.angle_beta   90.00
_cell.angle_gamma   90.00
#
_symmetry.space_group_name_H-M   'P 1'
#
loop_
_entity.id
_entity.type
_entity.pdbx_description
1 polymer ?
#
loop_
_entity_poly.entity_id
_entity_poly.type
_entity_poly.pdbx_seq_one_letter_code
_entity_poly.pdbx_strand_id
1 'polypeptide(L)'
;DSYCPGDYDLSIQGKKFAGIAQRRFKNSICVSIYLSINGNQEERGNLIHDFYEESIKEEETRWHYPTVNADSMANLSQLLDLTLTIQEVKERILTALLDGQCELLESEINFATEASYQKAMERLNLRKV
;
A
#
# COMPACT_ATOMS: atom_id res chain seq x y z
N ASP A 1 10.32 -5.73 10.96
CA ASP A 1 10.06 -4.76 9.90
C ASP A 1 8.94 -5.23 8.98
N SER A 2 8.19 -4.28 8.39
CA SER A 2 7.06 -4.59 7.53
C SER A 2 7.50 -5.04 6.13
N TYR A 3 6.63 -5.72 5.37
CA TYR A 3 6.92 -6.14 4.01
C TYR A 3 7.04 -4.99 2.99
N CYS A 4 6.71 -3.77 3.38
CA CYS A 4 6.89 -2.57 2.58
C CYS A 4 7.22 -1.41 3.54
N PRO A 5 8.45 -1.32 4.06
CA PRO A 5 8.83 -0.26 4.98
C PRO A 5 8.88 1.09 4.23
N GLY A 6 8.34 2.14 4.85
CA GLY A 6 8.32 3.49 4.32
C GLY A 6 8.50 4.52 5.44
N ASP A 7 9.03 5.70 5.09
CA ASP A 7 9.34 6.77 6.05
C ASP A 7 8.08 7.44 6.63
N TYR A 8 6.95 7.29 5.94
CA TYR A 8 5.67 7.95 6.30
C TYR A 8 4.55 6.96 6.57
N ASP A 9 4.90 5.78 7.05
CA ASP A 9 3.93 4.76 7.41
C ASP A 9 3.10 5.17 8.62
N LEU A 10 1.82 4.80 8.64
CA LEU A 10 0.98 5.01 9.82
C LEU A 10 1.05 3.80 10.74
N SER A 11 1.25 4.06 12.02
CA SER A 11 1.32 3.03 13.06
C SER A 11 0.59 3.44 14.33
N ILE A 12 0.08 2.45 15.05
CA ILE A 12 -0.49 2.59 16.40
C ILE A 12 0.29 1.63 17.30
N GLN A 13 0.80 2.13 18.42
CA GLN A 13 1.62 1.35 19.38
C GLN A 13 2.79 0.59 18.71
N GLY A 14 3.42 1.23 17.73
CA GLY A 14 4.55 0.65 16.99
C GLY A 14 4.19 -0.41 15.95
N LYS A 15 2.92 -0.74 15.78
CA LYS A 15 2.44 -1.66 14.74
C LYS A 15 1.91 -0.90 13.54
N LYS A 16 2.48 -1.13 12.38
CA LYS A 16 2.07 -0.52 11.12
C LYS A 16 0.72 -1.06 10.67
N PHE A 17 -0.18 -0.16 10.27
CA PHE A 17 -1.47 -0.51 9.68
C PHE A 17 -1.71 0.14 8.31
N ALA A 18 -0.87 1.09 7.89
CA ALA A 18 -0.97 1.72 6.59
C ALA A 18 0.39 2.08 6.00
N GLY A 19 0.47 2.04 4.68
CA GLY A 19 1.59 2.54 3.89
C GLY A 19 1.13 3.63 2.95
N ILE A 20 1.92 4.70 2.83
CA ILE A 20 1.57 5.88 2.02
C ILE A 20 2.64 6.10 0.97
N ALA A 21 2.20 6.29 -0.27
CA ALA A 21 3.05 6.72 -1.37
C ALA A 21 2.49 7.99 -2.01
N GLN A 22 3.37 8.90 -2.37
CA GLN A 22 2.99 10.16 -3.00
C GLN A 22 3.78 10.37 -4.28
N ARG A 23 3.10 10.76 -5.34
CA ARG A 23 3.71 11.20 -6.59
C ARG A 23 3.24 12.60 -6.92
N ARG A 24 4.20 13.49 -7.14
CA ARG A 24 3.93 14.89 -7.52
C ARG A 24 4.13 15.08 -9.03
N PHE A 25 3.17 15.76 -9.63
CA PHE A 25 3.22 16.27 -11.00
C PHE A 25 3.19 17.80 -10.95
N LYS A 26 3.34 18.47 -12.09
CA LYS A 26 3.41 19.94 -12.14
C LYS A 26 2.26 20.62 -11.37
N ASN A 27 1.02 20.19 -11.61
CA ASN A 27 -0.19 20.82 -11.07
C ASN A 27 -1.08 19.85 -10.28
N SER A 28 -0.56 18.68 -9.93
CA SER A 28 -1.35 17.66 -9.24
C SER A 28 -0.48 16.80 -8.33
N ILE A 29 -1.12 16.20 -7.35
CA ILE A 29 -0.51 15.26 -6.43
C ILE A 29 -1.38 14.00 -6.43
N CYS A 30 -0.77 12.86 -6.65
CA CYS A 30 -1.41 11.57 -6.47
C CYS A 30 -0.94 10.99 -5.13
N VAL A 31 -1.87 10.68 -4.24
CA VAL A 31 -1.59 10.00 -2.98
C VAL A 31 -2.23 8.62 -3.04
N SER A 32 -1.44 7.60 -2.84
CA SER A 32 -1.90 6.21 -2.76
C SER A 32 -1.69 5.72 -1.33
N ILE A 33 -2.74 5.17 -0.74
CA ILE A 33 -2.69 4.67 0.63
C ILE A 33 -3.16 3.21 0.62
N TYR A 34 -2.31 2.31 1.12
CA TYR A 34 -2.73 0.99 1.53
C TYR A 34 -3.14 1.07 3.01
N LEU A 35 -4.31 0.57 3.33
CA LEU A 35 -4.86 0.56 4.68
C LEU A 35 -5.29 -0.85 5.06
N SER A 36 -4.66 -1.42 6.09
CA SER A 36 -5.02 -2.75 6.61
C SER A 36 -6.16 -2.60 7.60
N ILE A 37 -7.40 -2.86 7.17
CA ILE A 37 -8.60 -2.65 7.98
C ILE A 37 -8.94 -3.91 8.78
N ASN A 38 -9.03 -5.05 8.10
CA ASN A 38 -9.39 -6.34 8.66
C ASN A 38 -8.74 -7.50 7.89
N GLY A 39 -9.07 -8.74 8.24
CA GLY A 39 -8.52 -9.96 7.64
C GLY A 39 -7.34 -10.52 8.44
N ASN A 40 -6.60 -11.47 7.88
CA ASN A 40 -5.48 -12.12 8.54
C ASN A 40 -4.15 -11.45 8.15
N GLN A 41 -3.72 -10.47 8.95
CA GLN A 41 -2.47 -9.73 8.70
C GLN A 41 -1.24 -10.59 8.97
N GLU A 42 -1.31 -11.49 9.94
CA GLU A 42 -0.23 -12.40 10.29
C GLU A 42 0.05 -13.38 9.14
N GLU A 43 -0.99 -14.01 8.58
CA GLU A 43 -0.88 -14.89 7.44
C GLU A 43 -0.27 -14.18 6.22
N ARG A 44 -0.70 -12.94 5.94
CA ARG A 44 -0.12 -12.13 4.87
C ARG A 44 1.36 -11.80 5.11
N GLY A 45 1.71 -11.47 6.35
CA GLY A 45 3.10 -11.19 6.73
C GLY A 45 3.98 -12.42 6.57
N ASN A 46 3.53 -13.56 7.03
CA ASN A 46 4.25 -14.84 6.91
C ASN A 46 4.40 -15.27 5.45
N LEU A 47 3.34 -15.14 4.65
CA LEU A 47 3.41 -15.46 3.21
C LEU A 47 4.48 -14.64 2.48
N ILE A 48 4.59 -13.36 2.78
CA ILE A 48 5.61 -12.49 2.15
C ILE A 48 7.00 -12.80 2.71
N HIS A 49 7.12 -13.11 3.99
CA HIS A 49 8.37 -13.58 4.59
C HIS A 49 8.88 -14.83 3.85
N ASP A 50 8.05 -15.86 3.76
CA ASP A 50 8.38 -17.13 3.13
C ASP A 50 8.73 -16.96 1.64
N PHE A 51 8.03 -16.03 0.96
CA PHE A 51 8.34 -15.68 -0.43
C PHE A 51 9.76 -15.13 -0.58
N TYR A 52 10.21 -14.25 0.29
CA TYR A 52 11.56 -13.72 0.24
C TYR A 52 12.60 -14.80 0.58
N GLU A 53 12.39 -15.55 1.64
CA GLU A 53 13.29 -16.64 2.05
C GLU A 53 13.46 -17.67 0.92
N GLU A 54 12.35 -18.12 0.31
CA GLU A 54 12.38 -19.08 -0.77
C GLU A 54 12.99 -18.52 -2.06
N SER A 55 12.79 -17.24 -2.36
CA SER A 55 13.29 -16.60 -3.58
C SER A 55 14.78 -16.36 -3.56
N ILE A 56 15.36 -16.14 -2.38
CA ILE A 56 16.76 -15.73 -2.25
C ILE A 56 17.67 -16.95 -2.07
N LYS A 57 17.22 -18.01 -1.37
CA LYS A 57 17.91 -19.31 -1.21
C LYS A 57 19.42 -19.20 -0.99
N GLU A 58 19.84 -18.35 -0.08
CA GLU A 58 21.25 -18.15 0.23
C GLU A 58 22.12 -17.55 -0.90
N GLU A 59 21.51 -17.08 -1.98
CA GLU A 59 22.25 -16.41 -3.06
C GLU A 59 22.72 -15.02 -2.60
N GLU A 60 23.99 -14.70 -2.87
CA GLU A 60 24.49 -13.34 -2.68
C GLU A 60 23.75 -12.39 -3.62
N THR A 61 22.96 -11.48 -3.05
CA THR A 61 22.27 -10.45 -3.82
C THR A 61 22.75 -9.05 -3.44
N ARG A 62 22.90 -8.19 -4.44
CA ARG A 62 23.19 -6.75 -4.25
C ARG A 62 21.94 -5.96 -3.83
N TRP A 63 20.76 -6.57 -3.86
CA TRP A 63 19.51 -5.93 -3.54
C TRP A 63 19.18 -6.08 -2.07
N HIS A 64 18.77 -4.97 -1.45
CA HIS A 64 18.20 -5.01 -0.11
C HIS A 64 16.71 -5.32 -0.19
N TYR A 65 16.29 -6.29 0.57
CA TYR A 65 14.89 -6.67 0.73
C TYR A 65 14.51 -6.61 2.21
N PRO A 66 13.25 -6.34 2.54
CA PRO A 66 12.84 -6.22 3.92
C PRO A 66 12.90 -7.56 4.64
N THR A 67 13.47 -7.60 5.82
CA THR A 67 13.28 -8.71 6.76
C THR A 67 11.85 -8.58 7.29
N VAL A 68 10.94 -9.35 6.73
CA VAL A 68 9.52 -9.25 7.08
C VAL A 68 9.27 -9.88 8.43
N ASN A 69 8.71 -9.10 9.35
CA ASN A 69 8.22 -9.55 10.63
C ASN A 69 6.72 -9.27 10.72
N ALA A 70 5.92 -10.32 10.73
CA ALA A 70 4.47 -10.22 10.78
C ALA A 70 3.98 -9.43 12.01
N ASP A 71 4.68 -9.54 13.14
CA ASP A 71 4.35 -8.84 14.38
C ASP A 71 4.54 -7.33 14.31
N SER A 72 5.29 -6.81 13.34
CA SER A 72 5.46 -5.37 13.14
C SER A 72 4.24 -4.69 12.52
N MET A 73 3.23 -5.48 12.13
CA MET A 73 2.04 -5.04 11.43
C MET A 73 0.75 -5.53 12.13
N ALA A 74 -0.33 -4.78 12.01
CA ALA A 74 -1.64 -5.18 12.49
C ALA A 74 -2.76 -4.53 11.68
N ASN A 75 -3.97 -5.06 11.79
CA ASN A 75 -5.14 -4.44 11.21
C ASN A 75 -5.67 -3.31 12.10
N LEU A 76 -6.26 -2.30 11.49
CA LEU A 76 -6.88 -1.19 12.19
C LEU A 76 -7.97 -1.66 13.16
N SER A 77 -8.76 -2.66 12.77
CA SER A 77 -9.78 -3.29 13.62
C SER A 77 -9.18 -3.84 14.92
N GLN A 78 -8.05 -4.51 14.85
CA GLN A 78 -7.35 -5.06 16.01
C GLN A 78 -6.77 -3.96 16.91
N LEU A 79 -6.13 -2.95 16.29
CA LEU A 79 -5.47 -1.87 17.00
C LEU A 79 -6.44 -0.95 17.76
N LEU A 80 -7.66 -0.83 17.27
CA LEU A 80 -8.71 -0.01 17.88
C LEU A 80 -9.71 -0.79 18.71
N ASP A 81 -9.60 -2.13 18.73
CA ASP A 81 -10.59 -3.04 19.34
C ASP A 81 -12.02 -2.77 18.83
N LEU A 82 -12.13 -2.63 17.49
CA LEU A 82 -13.39 -2.32 16.82
C LEU A 82 -13.64 -3.31 15.67
N THR A 83 -14.92 -3.65 15.47
CA THR A 83 -15.33 -4.31 14.24
C THR A 83 -15.50 -3.24 13.15
N LEU A 84 -14.59 -3.21 12.18
CA LEU A 84 -14.59 -2.24 11.10
C LEU A 84 -14.80 -2.94 9.75
N THR A 85 -15.67 -2.37 8.94
CA THR A 85 -15.81 -2.74 7.53
C THR A 85 -15.02 -1.77 6.63
N ILE A 86 -14.68 -2.22 5.44
CA ILE A 86 -14.04 -1.36 4.43
C ILE A 86 -14.93 -0.15 4.11
N GLN A 87 -16.25 -0.36 4.03
CA GLN A 87 -17.20 0.68 3.68
C GLN A 87 -17.27 1.77 4.76
N GLU A 88 -17.36 1.40 6.03
CA GLU A 88 -17.35 2.35 7.14
C GLU A 88 -16.09 3.20 7.17
N VAL A 89 -14.93 2.60 6.91
CA VAL A 89 -13.67 3.34 6.88
C VAL A 89 -13.63 4.31 5.69
N LYS A 90 -14.10 3.89 4.50
CA LYS A 90 -14.23 4.79 3.35
C LYS A 90 -15.13 5.98 3.65
N GLU A 91 -16.30 5.76 4.24
CA GLU A 91 -17.24 6.82 4.60
C GLU A 91 -16.64 7.81 5.61
N ARG A 92 -15.92 7.31 6.62
CA ARG A 92 -15.22 8.17 7.59
C ARG A 92 -14.12 9.01 6.94
N ILE A 93 -13.37 8.45 5.99
CA ILE A 93 -12.35 9.20 5.24
C ILE A 93 -13.00 10.29 4.39
N LEU A 94 -14.07 9.98 3.67
CA LEU A 94 -14.82 10.95 2.87
C LEU A 94 -15.37 12.09 3.75
N THR A 95 -15.98 11.75 4.88
CA THR A 95 -16.48 12.73 5.84
C THR A 95 -15.36 13.64 6.34
N ALA A 96 -14.22 13.07 6.74
CA ALA A 96 -13.09 13.86 7.23
C ALA A 96 -12.51 14.81 6.16
N LEU A 97 -12.51 14.39 4.89
CA LEU A 97 -12.08 15.25 3.78
C LEU A 97 -13.06 16.41 3.55
N LEU A 98 -14.37 16.15 3.61
CA LEU A 98 -15.42 17.18 3.49
C LEU A 98 -15.37 18.18 4.65
N ASP A 99 -15.22 17.70 5.88
CA ASP A 99 -15.06 18.54 7.08
C ASP A 99 -13.78 19.39 7.00
N GLY A 100 -12.74 18.89 6.35
CA GLY A 100 -11.50 19.62 6.03
C GLY A 100 -11.64 20.62 4.89
N GLN A 101 -12.85 20.92 4.42
CA GLN A 101 -13.15 21.84 3.31
C GLN A 101 -12.53 21.42 1.98
N CYS A 102 -12.31 20.12 1.76
CA CYS A 102 -11.91 19.61 0.47
C CYS A 102 -13.13 19.53 -0.47
N GLU A 103 -12.98 20.03 -1.68
CA GLU A 103 -13.95 19.78 -2.73
C GLU A 103 -13.70 18.39 -3.31
N LEU A 104 -14.67 17.49 -3.20
CA LEU A 104 -14.58 16.13 -3.72
C LEU A 104 -15.36 16.07 -5.05
N LEU A 105 -14.64 15.70 -6.11
CA LEU A 105 -15.22 15.45 -7.42
C LEU A 105 -15.09 13.95 -7.72
N GLU A 106 -16.21 13.30 -7.95
CA GLU A 106 -16.22 11.96 -8.50
C GLU A 106 -15.88 12.03 -9.99
N SER A 107 -14.85 11.30 -10.39
CA SER A 107 -14.47 11.20 -11.79
C SER A 107 -14.26 9.74 -12.16
N GLU A 108 -14.68 9.39 -13.38
CA GLU A 108 -14.27 8.13 -13.96
C GLU A 108 -12.76 8.15 -14.19
N ILE A 109 -12.06 7.13 -13.69
CA ILE A 109 -10.66 6.91 -14.06
C ILE A 109 -10.68 6.51 -15.54
N ASN A 110 -10.49 7.46 -16.43
CA ASN A 110 -10.12 7.16 -17.80
C ASN A 110 -8.73 6.54 -17.76
N PHE A 111 -8.69 5.22 -17.61
CA PHE A 111 -7.46 4.48 -17.82
C PHE A 111 -6.88 4.93 -19.17
N ALA A 112 -5.62 5.24 -19.09
CA ALA A 112 -4.75 5.69 -20.17
C ALA A 112 -5.30 5.24 -21.53
N THR A 113 -5.42 6.17 -22.46
CA THR A 113 -5.76 5.86 -23.83
C THR A 113 -4.97 4.63 -24.27
N GLU A 114 -5.52 3.80 -25.14
CA GLU A 114 -4.86 2.60 -25.70
C GLU A 114 -3.39 2.87 -26.05
N ALA A 115 -3.10 4.07 -26.58
CA ALA A 115 -1.73 4.52 -26.88
C ALA A 115 -0.82 4.59 -25.66
N SER A 116 -1.31 5.00 -24.48
CA SER A 116 -0.51 5.04 -23.25
C SER A 116 -0.28 3.64 -22.69
N TYR A 117 -1.25 2.76 -22.83
CA TYR A 117 -1.11 1.35 -22.45
C TYR A 117 -0.07 0.65 -23.33
N GLN A 118 -0.15 0.81 -24.66
CA GLN A 118 0.80 0.23 -25.60
C GLN A 118 2.23 0.71 -25.33
N LYS A 119 2.42 2.01 -25.07
CA LYS A 119 3.72 2.57 -24.70
C LYS A 119 4.27 2.04 -23.37
N ALA A 120 3.39 1.75 -22.40
CA ALA A 120 3.78 1.11 -21.14
C ALA A 120 4.20 -0.35 -21.37
N MET A 121 3.47 -1.09 -22.21
CA MET A 121 3.80 -2.47 -22.57
C MET A 121 5.12 -2.58 -23.35
N GLU A 122 5.39 -1.67 -24.28
CA GLU A 122 6.67 -1.59 -24.98
C GLU A 122 7.84 -1.43 -24.00
N ARG A 123 7.72 -0.52 -23.02
CA ARG A 123 8.74 -0.30 -21.98
C ARG A 123 8.96 -1.53 -21.10
N LEU A 124 7.90 -2.26 -20.78
CA LEU A 124 8.00 -3.52 -20.03
C LEU A 124 8.71 -4.60 -20.83
N ASN A 125 8.41 -4.72 -22.12
CA ASN A 125 9.05 -5.70 -23.00
C ASN A 125 10.54 -5.41 -23.23
N LEU A 126 10.96 -4.14 -23.25
CA LEU A 126 12.36 -3.73 -23.33
C LEU A 126 13.17 -4.05 -22.05
N ARG A 127 12.52 -4.34 -20.93
CA ARG A 127 13.17 -4.72 -19.66
C ARG A 127 13.32 -6.23 -19.45
N LYS A 128 12.80 -7.03 -20.37
CA LYS A 128 12.91 -8.49 -20.34
C LYS A 128 14.17 -8.99 -21.05
N VAL A 129 15.32 -8.37 -20.74
CA VAL A 129 16.65 -8.84 -21.19
C VAL A 129 17.49 -9.14 -19.96
#